data_91e1f4cd0843d618adb647d8edf6eaa5
#
_entry.id   91e1f4cd0843d618adb647d8edf6eaa5
#
_cell.length_a   1.000
_cell.length_b   1.000
_cell.length_c   1.000
_cell.angle_alpha   90.00
_cell.angle_beta   90.00
_cell.angle_gamma   90.00
#
_symmetry.space_group_name_H-M   'P 1'
#
loop_
_entity.id
_entity.type
_entity.pdbx_description
1 polymer ?
#
loop_
_entity_poly.entity_id
_entity_poly.type
_entity_poly.pdbx_seq_one_letter_code
_entity_poly.pdbx_strand_id
1 'polypeptide(L)'
;MCSGGRIVNYLKAMLGDPRHDILFTGYQAVGTPGRDIQRYGPKGGHVELDGQRYPIRAAVHTLGGYSAHADQKDLLNFIGRMRRPPRQVRLVHGEESAKRALAAAIRERHPGIEVLVP
;
A
#
# COMPACT_ATOMS: atom_id res chain seq x y z
N MET A 1 8.91 -1.19 1.55
CA MET A 1 8.14 -2.09 0.71
C MET A 1 9.08 -2.96 -0.12
N CYS A 2 9.88 -3.70 0.59
CA CYS A 2 10.95 -4.58 0.06
C CYS A 2 12.04 -3.85 -0.76
N SER A 3 12.26 -2.58 -0.51
CA SER A 3 13.22 -1.76 -1.27
C SER A 3 14.58 -1.59 -0.57
N GLY A 4 14.78 -2.18 0.60
CA GLY A 4 16.01 -2.08 1.36
C GLY A 4 15.95 -2.83 2.69
N GLY A 5 17.07 -2.85 3.40
CA GLY A 5 17.19 -3.50 4.68
C GLY A 5 17.27 -5.03 4.60
N ARG A 6 17.14 -5.67 5.74
CA ARG A 6 17.30 -7.14 5.89
C ARG A 6 16.33 -7.95 5.05
N ILE A 7 15.12 -7.42 4.81
CA ILE A 7 14.09 -8.13 4.05
C ILE A 7 14.56 -8.45 2.62
N VAL A 8 15.33 -7.57 1.99
CA VAL A 8 15.85 -7.81 0.63
C VAL A 8 16.76 -9.04 0.61
N ASN A 9 17.63 -9.19 1.61
CA ASN A 9 18.52 -10.36 1.72
C ASN A 9 17.74 -11.65 1.93
N TYR A 10 16.70 -11.64 2.78
CA TYR A 10 15.82 -12.79 2.96
C TYR A 10 15.08 -13.14 1.67
N LEU A 11 14.54 -12.16 0.96
CA LEU A 11 13.85 -12.38 -0.31
C LEU A 11 14.79 -13.00 -1.36
N LYS A 12 16.01 -12.51 -1.49
CA LYS A 12 17.01 -13.07 -2.41
C LYS A 12 17.30 -14.55 -2.10
N ALA A 13 17.35 -14.91 -0.83
CA ALA A 13 17.63 -16.29 -0.41
C ALA A 13 16.42 -17.23 -0.53
N MET A 14 15.20 -16.72 -0.36
CA MET A 14 14.02 -17.52 -0.12
C MET A 14 12.99 -17.53 -1.26
N LEU A 15 12.94 -16.49 -2.11
CA LEU A 15 11.94 -16.38 -3.19
C LEU A 15 12.00 -17.53 -4.19
N GLY A 16 13.17 -18.06 -4.47
CA GLY A 16 13.36 -19.15 -5.43
C GLY A 16 13.00 -20.55 -4.90
N ASP A 17 12.68 -20.69 -3.62
CA ASP A 17 12.37 -21.98 -2.99
C ASP A 17 10.86 -22.12 -2.74
N PRO A 18 10.19 -23.11 -3.36
CA PRO A 18 8.74 -23.31 -3.23
C PRO A 18 8.28 -23.75 -1.83
N ARG A 19 9.21 -24.07 -0.92
CA ARG A 19 8.88 -24.42 0.47
C ARG A 19 8.59 -23.22 1.34
N HIS A 20 8.87 -22.01 0.85
CA HIS A 20 8.65 -20.78 1.60
C HIS A 20 7.32 -20.11 1.25
N ASP A 21 6.79 -19.38 2.22
CA ASP A 21 5.61 -18.54 2.08
C ASP A 21 6.00 -17.09 2.35
N ILE A 22 5.56 -16.19 1.48
CA ILE A 22 5.69 -14.74 1.64
C ILE A 22 4.31 -14.19 1.98
N LEU A 23 4.19 -13.58 3.16
CA LEU A 23 2.95 -13.01 3.65
C LEU A 23 3.04 -11.49 3.69
N PHE A 24 2.25 -10.82 2.87
CA PHE A 24 2.09 -9.39 2.93
C PHE A 24 0.93 -9.02 3.85
N THR A 25 1.25 -8.35 4.95
CA THR A 25 0.27 -7.92 5.96
C THR A 25 -0.08 -6.45 5.88
N GLY A 26 0.54 -5.72 4.95
CA GLY A 26 0.35 -4.30 4.76
C GLY A 26 0.43 -3.87 3.29
N TYR A 27 0.09 -2.60 3.06
CA TYR A 27 0.10 -2.01 1.73
C TYR A 27 1.50 -2.00 1.10
N GLN A 28 1.54 -2.33 -0.18
CA GLN A 28 2.74 -2.24 -1.02
C GLN A 28 2.48 -1.22 -2.14
N ALA A 29 3.26 -0.15 -2.18
CA ALA A 29 3.09 0.92 -3.17
C ALA A 29 3.46 0.47 -4.58
N VAL A 30 2.79 1.01 -5.59
CA VAL A 30 3.14 0.83 -6.99
C VAL A 30 4.58 1.29 -7.23
N GLY A 31 5.32 0.55 -8.06
CA GLY A 31 6.74 0.81 -8.34
C GLY A 31 7.70 0.30 -7.26
N THR A 32 7.23 -0.48 -6.30
CA THR A 32 8.09 -1.13 -5.30
C THR A 32 8.23 -2.63 -5.54
N PRO A 33 9.38 -3.25 -5.18
CA PRO A 33 9.55 -4.71 -5.30
C PRO A 33 8.47 -5.51 -4.56
N GLY A 34 8.00 -5.02 -3.42
CA GLY A 34 6.90 -5.66 -2.68
C GLY A 34 5.61 -5.73 -3.49
N ARG A 35 5.28 -4.66 -4.22
CA ARG A 35 4.12 -4.66 -5.12
C ARG A 35 4.29 -5.62 -6.29
N ASP A 36 5.48 -5.70 -6.84
CA ASP A 36 5.79 -6.61 -7.95
C ASP A 36 5.69 -8.07 -7.49
N ILE A 37 6.19 -8.40 -6.28
CA ILE A 37 6.04 -9.74 -5.71
C ILE A 37 4.57 -10.10 -5.52
N GLN A 38 3.72 -9.17 -5.01
CA GLN A 38 2.28 -9.40 -4.88
C GLN A 38 1.61 -9.67 -6.24
N ARG A 39 2.03 -8.93 -7.27
CA ARG A 39 1.42 -9.00 -8.60
C ARG A 39 1.87 -10.22 -9.39
N TYR A 40 3.15 -10.52 -9.38
CA TYR A 40 3.77 -11.54 -10.23
C TYR A 40 3.99 -12.87 -9.51
N GLY A 41 4.12 -12.87 -8.18
CA GLY A 41 4.36 -14.07 -7.40
C GLY A 41 3.32 -15.16 -7.60
N PRO A 42 2.01 -14.87 -7.51
CA PRO A 42 0.95 -15.87 -7.72
C PRO A 42 0.94 -16.51 -9.12
N LYS A 43 1.61 -15.87 -10.07
CA LYS A 43 1.72 -16.34 -11.47
C LYS A 43 3.05 -17.03 -11.76
N GLY A 44 3.89 -17.24 -10.74
CA GLY A 44 5.23 -17.79 -10.91
C GLY A 44 6.18 -16.88 -11.69
N GLY A 45 6.01 -15.57 -11.59
CA GLY A 45 6.81 -14.56 -12.26
C GLY A 45 8.17 -14.32 -11.59
N HIS A 46 8.67 -13.11 -11.74
CA HIS A 46 9.97 -12.70 -11.17
C HIS A 46 9.88 -11.27 -10.63
N VAL A 47 10.86 -10.90 -9.82
CA VAL A 47 11.05 -9.55 -9.28
C VAL A 47 12.51 -9.13 -9.45
N GLU A 48 12.75 -7.84 -9.62
CA GLU A 48 14.07 -7.26 -9.59
C GLU A 48 14.41 -6.76 -8.18
N LEU A 49 15.54 -7.21 -7.64
CA LEU A 49 16.07 -6.79 -6.34
C LEU A 49 17.54 -6.44 -6.53
N ASP A 50 17.93 -5.21 -6.16
CA ASP A 50 19.30 -4.69 -6.32
C ASP A 50 19.85 -4.89 -7.73
N GLY A 51 19.04 -4.63 -8.77
CA GLY A 51 19.44 -4.74 -10.16
C GLY A 51 19.57 -6.16 -10.71
N GLN A 52 19.17 -7.18 -9.94
CA GLN A 52 19.17 -8.58 -10.36
C GLN A 52 17.75 -9.15 -10.35
N ARG A 53 17.49 -10.04 -11.29
CA ARG A 53 16.20 -10.71 -11.44
C ARG A 53 16.15 -12.00 -10.62
N TYR A 54 15.10 -12.15 -9.82
CA TYR A 54 14.86 -13.31 -8.98
C TYR A 54 13.53 -13.96 -9.36
N PRO A 55 13.51 -15.28 -9.67
CA PRO A 55 12.27 -16.00 -9.91
C PRO A 55 11.50 -16.18 -8.59
N ILE A 56 10.18 -16.07 -8.66
CA ILE A 56 9.29 -16.25 -7.51
C ILE A 56 8.68 -17.64 -7.59
N ARG A 57 9.16 -18.56 -6.77
CA ARG A 57 8.63 -19.92 -6.60
C ARG A 57 7.97 -20.11 -5.25
N ALA A 58 8.33 -19.29 -4.27
CA ALA A 58 7.64 -19.23 -2.99
C ALA A 58 6.17 -18.88 -3.18
N ALA A 59 5.30 -19.39 -2.32
CA ALA A 59 3.89 -18.99 -2.30
C ALA A 59 3.77 -17.55 -1.80
N VAL A 60 2.92 -16.76 -2.45
CA VAL A 60 2.71 -15.35 -2.10
C VAL A 60 1.28 -15.12 -1.67
N HIS A 61 1.10 -14.60 -0.46
CA HIS A 61 -0.19 -14.34 0.16
C HIS A 61 -0.32 -12.87 0.55
N THR A 62 -1.50 -12.31 0.34
CA THR A 62 -1.85 -10.97 0.84
C THR A 62 -2.94 -11.10 1.89
N LEU A 63 -2.63 -10.70 3.12
CA LEU A 63 -3.53 -10.79 4.26
C LEU A 63 -4.07 -9.39 4.58
N GLY A 64 -5.34 -9.16 4.29
CA GLY A 64 -6.04 -7.95 4.72
C GLY A 64 -6.40 -8.00 6.22
N GLY A 65 -6.56 -6.83 6.85
CA GLY A 65 -7.02 -6.73 8.23
C GLY A 65 -5.94 -6.70 9.31
N TYR A 66 -4.67 -6.91 8.96
CA TYR A 66 -3.53 -6.76 9.89
C TYR A 66 -2.88 -5.38 9.85
N SER A 67 -3.29 -4.52 8.91
CA SER A 67 -2.78 -3.15 8.83
C SER A 67 -3.41 -2.30 9.93
N ALA A 68 -2.56 -1.55 10.66
CA ALA A 68 -2.99 -0.53 11.61
C ALA A 68 -3.20 0.86 10.98
N HIS A 69 -3.01 0.99 9.67
CA HIS A 69 -3.28 2.24 8.96
C HIS A 69 -4.77 2.48 8.81
N ALA A 70 -5.17 3.72 8.99
CA ALA A 70 -6.54 4.16 8.78
C ALA A 70 -6.97 3.91 7.33
N ASP A 71 -8.12 3.29 7.13
CA ASP A 71 -8.75 3.17 5.82
C ASP A 71 -9.53 4.46 5.45
N GLN A 72 -10.12 4.48 4.27
CA GLN A 72 -10.90 5.65 3.81
C GLN A 72 -12.04 6.00 4.78
N LYS A 73 -12.72 4.99 5.33
CA LYS A 73 -13.83 5.16 6.27
C LYS A 73 -13.33 5.78 7.58
N ASP A 74 -12.18 5.33 8.06
CA ASP A 74 -11.58 5.86 9.29
C ASP A 74 -11.17 7.33 9.10
N LEU A 75 -10.59 7.68 7.95
CA LEU A 75 -10.21 9.07 7.64
C LEU A 75 -11.45 9.99 7.55
N LEU A 76 -12.52 9.53 6.91
CA LEU A 76 -13.79 10.27 6.85
C LEU A 76 -14.42 10.43 8.24
N ASN A 77 -14.39 9.38 9.06
CA ASN A 77 -14.90 9.42 10.42
C ASN A 77 -14.05 10.34 11.31
N PHE A 78 -12.73 10.36 11.13
CA PHE A 78 -11.85 11.26 11.84
C PHE A 78 -12.24 12.73 11.62
N ILE A 79 -12.46 13.13 10.35
CA ILE A 79 -12.90 14.48 10.01
C ILE A 79 -14.30 14.76 10.60
N GLY A 80 -15.25 13.82 10.46
CA GLY A 80 -16.63 13.99 10.90
C GLY A 80 -16.82 14.05 12.42
N ARG A 81 -15.84 13.51 13.19
CA ARG A 81 -15.88 13.55 14.66
C ARG A 81 -15.20 14.77 15.27
N MET A 82 -14.60 15.63 14.46
CA MET A 82 -14.00 16.87 14.97
C MET A 82 -15.08 17.82 15.47
N ARG A 83 -14.94 18.33 16.67
CA ARG A 83 -15.86 19.34 17.23
C ARG A 83 -15.99 20.59 16.37
N ARG A 84 -14.89 20.98 15.74
CA ARG A 84 -14.83 22.10 14.78
C ARG A 84 -14.23 21.54 13.50
N PRO A 85 -15.02 21.32 12.46
CA PRO A 85 -14.53 20.86 11.18
C PRO A 85 -13.45 21.81 10.64
N PRO A 86 -12.39 21.28 10.01
CA PRO A 86 -11.38 22.12 9.39
C PRO A 86 -11.97 22.87 8.20
N ARG A 87 -11.48 24.08 7.95
CA ARG A 87 -11.85 24.82 6.74
C ARG A 87 -11.24 24.23 5.48
N GLN A 88 -10.06 23.64 5.63
CA GLN A 88 -9.29 23.09 4.53
C GLN A 88 -8.62 21.76 4.93
N VAL A 89 -8.64 20.80 4.02
CA VAL A 89 -7.92 19.52 4.12
C VAL A 89 -6.97 19.39 2.95
N ARG A 90 -5.70 19.06 3.22
CA ARG A 90 -4.68 18.78 2.20
C ARG A 90 -4.32 17.30 2.21
N LEU A 91 -4.39 16.64 1.05
CA LEU A 91 -4.05 15.26 0.87
C LEU A 91 -2.65 15.15 0.24
N VAL A 92 -1.63 15.01 1.08
CA VAL A 92 -0.23 15.17 0.66
C VAL A 92 0.54 13.87 0.46
N HIS A 93 0.00 12.72 0.79
CA HIS A 93 0.67 11.43 0.66
C HIS A 93 -0.29 10.38 0.11
N GLY A 94 0.25 9.44 -0.69
CA GLY A 94 -0.51 8.37 -1.32
C GLY A 94 -0.57 8.46 -2.84
N GLU A 95 -1.11 7.43 -3.46
CA GLU A 95 -1.32 7.38 -4.91
C GLU A 95 -2.34 8.42 -5.35
N GLU A 96 -2.14 8.98 -6.54
CA GLU A 96 -2.98 10.05 -7.08
C GLU A 96 -4.46 9.63 -7.19
N SER A 97 -4.72 8.39 -7.64
CA SER A 97 -6.08 7.84 -7.72
C SER A 97 -6.75 7.73 -6.35
N ALA A 98 -6.00 7.30 -5.34
CA ALA A 98 -6.49 7.17 -3.96
C ALA A 98 -6.76 8.55 -3.33
N LYS A 99 -5.86 9.52 -3.55
CA LYS A 99 -6.07 10.90 -3.10
C LYS A 99 -7.32 11.53 -3.71
N ARG A 100 -7.53 11.34 -5.02
CA ARG A 100 -8.72 11.85 -5.72
C ARG A 100 -10.01 11.20 -5.22
N ALA A 101 -10.01 9.89 -5.02
CA ALA A 101 -11.16 9.18 -4.47
C ALA A 101 -11.50 9.66 -3.05
N LEU A 102 -10.50 9.83 -2.19
CA LEU A 102 -10.71 10.37 -0.84
C LEU A 102 -11.18 11.83 -0.89
N ALA A 103 -10.62 12.66 -1.76
CA ALA A 103 -11.04 14.04 -1.92
C ALA A 103 -12.52 14.14 -2.34
N ALA A 104 -12.96 13.30 -3.28
CA ALA A 104 -14.37 13.24 -3.69
C ALA A 104 -15.28 12.85 -2.52
N ALA A 105 -14.92 11.81 -1.76
CA ALA A 105 -15.69 11.35 -0.61
C ALA A 105 -15.75 12.41 0.52
N ILE A 106 -14.68 13.18 0.75
CA ILE A 106 -14.70 14.28 1.73
C ILE A 106 -15.64 15.39 1.27
N ARG A 107 -15.56 15.79 0.00
CA ARG A 107 -16.43 16.86 -0.54
C ARG A 107 -17.92 16.48 -0.50
N GLU A 108 -18.23 15.24 -0.79
CA GLU A 108 -19.60 14.70 -0.72
C GLU A 108 -20.13 14.72 0.71
N ARG A 109 -19.33 14.24 1.67
CA ARG A 109 -19.76 14.11 3.07
C ARG A 109 -19.68 15.42 3.86
N HIS A 110 -18.80 16.33 3.45
CA HIS A 110 -18.50 17.59 4.12
C HIS A 110 -18.37 18.74 3.10
N PRO A 111 -19.46 19.17 2.46
CA PRO A 111 -19.42 20.14 1.37
C PRO A 111 -18.85 21.52 1.75
N GLY A 112 -18.77 21.82 3.05
CA GLY A 112 -18.17 23.08 3.57
C GLY A 112 -16.65 23.06 3.72
N ILE A 113 -15.99 21.92 3.43
CA ILE A 113 -14.54 21.78 3.57
C ILE A 113 -13.88 21.92 2.20
N GLU A 114 -12.91 22.83 2.09
CA GLU A 114 -12.03 22.91 0.92
C GLU A 114 -11.05 21.74 0.92
N VAL A 115 -11.01 20.94 -0.15
CA VAL A 115 -10.09 19.81 -0.25
C VAL A 115 -9.09 20.04 -1.37
N LEU A 116 -7.80 20.07 -1.00
CA LEU A 116 -6.67 20.26 -1.91
C LEU A 116 -5.92 18.92 -2.10
N VAL A 117 -5.60 18.63 -3.35
CA VAL A 117 -4.70 17.54 -3.75
C VAL A 117 -3.53 18.18 -4.47
N PRO A 118 -2.43 18.48 -3.77
CA PRO A 118 -1.26 19.07 -4.38
C PRO A 118 -0.57 18.13 -5.36
#